data_548ebe2ab6c7b385a8bd5686527c4f18
#
_entry.id   548ebe2ab6c7b385a8bd5686527c4f18
#
_cell.length_a   1.000
_cell.length_b   1.000
_cell.length_c   1.000
_cell.angle_alpha   90.00
_cell.angle_beta   90.00
_cell.angle_gamma   90.00
#
_symmetry.space_group_name_H-M   'P 1'
#
loop_
_entity.id
_entity.type
_entity.pdbx_description
1 polymer ?
#
loop_
_entity_poly.entity_id
_entity_poly.type
_entity_poly.pdbx_seq_one_letter_code
_entity_poly.pdbx_strand_id
1 'polypeptide(L)'
;MIVPSRIEDYALIGDTETAALVSKSGSVDWLCWPRFDSDACFAALLGSPKHGRWLIAPLGAEARITRRYRADTLILETRFETDDGVATLIDFMPRRSTTTFRLTAMAP
;
A
#
# COMPACT_ATOMS: atom_id res chain seq x y z
N MET A 1 -14.05 -16.25 2.40
CA MET A 1 -12.65 -16.64 2.62
C MET A 1 -11.73 -15.62 1.99
N ILE A 2 -10.75 -15.15 2.74
CA ILE A 2 -9.77 -14.20 2.21
C ILE A 2 -8.67 -14.98 1.52
N VAL A 3 -8.50 -14.74 0.23
CA VAL A 3 -7.42 -15.32 -0.54
C VAL A 3 -6.19 -14.45 -0.35
N PRO A 4 -5.04 -15.00 0.09
CA PRO A 4 -3.82 -14.22 0.22
C PRO A 4 -3.42 -13.62 -1.13
N SER A 5 -2.91 -12.39 -1.09
CA SER A 5 -2.36 -11.77 -2.29
C SER A 5 -1.09 -12.52 -2.73
N ARG A 6 -0.89 -12.61 -4.03
CA ARG A 6 0.34 -13.18 -4.58
C ARG A 6 1.48 -12.18 -4.40
N ILE A 7 2.71 -12.68 -4.33
CA ILE A 7 3.87 -11.79 -4.22
C ILE A 7 3.96 -10.82 -5.39
N GLU A 8 3.55 -11.25 -6.57
CA GLU A 8 3.54 -10.42 -7.79
C GLU A 8 2.48 -9.32 -7.75
N ASP A 9 1.50 -9.41 -6.83
CA ASP A 9 0.47 -8.38 -6.66
C ASP A 9 0.91 -7.26 -5.73
N TYR A 10 2.11 -7.36 -5.16
CA TYR A 10 2.64 -6.33 -4.28
C TYR A 10 3.49 -5.33 -5.04
N ALA A 11 3.34 -4.07 -4.66
CA ALA A 11 4.19 -2.99 -5.11
C ALA A 11 4.94 -2.42 -3.91
N LEU A 12 6.14 -1.92 -4.14
CA LEU A 12 6.99 -1.40 -3.08
C LEU A 12 6.96 0.11 -3.08
N ILE A 13 6.79 0.69 -1.88
CA ILE A 13 7.07 2.10 -1.63
C ILE A 13 8.17 2.20 -0.59
N GLY A 14 8.99 3.23 -0.65
CA GLY A 14 10.12 3.31 0.27
C GLY A 14 10.79 4.67 0.28
N ASP A 15 11.64 4.87 1.29
CA ASP A 15 12.37 6.12 1.51
C ASP A 15 13.89 5.89 1.65
N THR A 16 14.41 4.75 1.21
CA THR A 16 15.78 4.28 1.32
C THR A 16 16.18 3.76 2.71
N GLU A 17 15.41 4.00 3.75
CA GLU A 17 15.66 3.49 5.10
C GLU A 17 14.74 2.36 5.48
N THR A 18 13.54 2.36 4.94
CA THR A 18 12.59 1.26 5.04
C THR A 18 11.72 1.21 3.79
N ALA A 19 10.87 0.20 3.73
CA ALA A 19 9.93 0.03 2.61
C ALA A 19 8.66 -0.64 3.09
N ALA A 20 7.59 -0.44 2.35
CA ALA A 20 6.33 -1.13 2.58
C ALA A 20 5.92 -1.87 1.32
N LEU A 21 5.21 -2.99 1.50
CA LEU A 21 4.61 -3.74 0.41
C LEU A 21 3.11 -3.48 0.40
N VAL A 22 2.63 -2.97 -0.71
CA VAL A 22 1.24 -2.58 -0.92
C VAL A 22 0.60 -3.55 -1.89
N SER A 23 -0.45 -4.24 -1.45
CA SER A 23 -1.16 -5.17 -2.31
C SER A 23 -1.99 -4.43 -3.36
N LYS A 24 -2.37 -5.15 -4.41
CA LYS A 24 -3.21 -4.61 -5.49
C LYS A 24 -4.57 -4.14 -4.99
N SER A 25 -5.04 -4.68 -3.88
CA SER A 25 -6.31 -4.29 -3.26
C SER A 25 -6.24 -3.06 -2.37
N GLY A 26 -5.06 -2.44 -2.23
CA GLY A 26 -4.89 -1.24 -1.42
C GLY A 26 -4.47 -1.48 0.01
N SER A 27 -4.01 -2.68 0.36
CA SER A 27 -3.58 -3.05 1.70
C SER A 27 -2.07 -2.97 1.85
N VAL A 28 -1.59 -2.28 2.89
CA VAL A 28 -0.19 -2.35 3.29
C VAL A 28 -0.04 -3.57 4.18
N ASP A 29 0.61 -4.61 3.67
CA ASP A 29 0.71 -5.91 4.33
C ASP A 29 2.09 -6.17 4.93
N TRP A 30 3.05 -5.32 4.67
CA TRP A 30 4.39 -5.40 5.25
C TRP A 30 4.97 -4.02 5.44
N LEU A 31 5.45 -3.75 6.63
CA LEU A 31 6.20 -2.52 6.94
C LEU A 31 7.00 -2.74 8.22
N CYS A 32 8.31 -2.55 8.15
CA CYS A 32 9.18 -2.40 9.31
C CYS A 32 9.47 -0.92 9.49
N TRP A 33 9.33 -0.43 10.71
CA TRP A 33 9.47 0.99 10.99
C TRP A 33 10.27 1.21 12.26
N PRO A 34 11.19 2.15 12.29
CA PRO A 34 11.54 3.14 11.26
C PRO A 34 12.57 2.67 10.23
N ARG A 35 13.10 1.45 10.34
CA ARG A 35 14.15 0.94 9.44
C ARG A 35 13.83 -0.47 8.98
N PHE A 36 14.54 -0.94 7.94
CA PHE A 36 14.39 -2.30 7.42
C PHE A 36 14.60 -3.38 8.49
N ASP A 37 15.48 -3.12 9.46
CA ASP A 37 15.82 -4.07 10.52
C ASP A 37 14.99 -3.88 11.79
N SER A 38 14.02 -2.98 11.77
CA SER A 38 13.11 -2.77 12.89
C SER A 38 12.00 -3.82 12.90
N ASP A 39 11.30 -3.93 14.04
CA ASP A 39 10.15 -4.82 14.14
C ASP A 39 9.06 -4.42 13.15
N ALA A 40 8.34 -5.40 12.64
CA ALA A 40 7.27 -5.16 11.68
C ALA A 40 6.05 -4.52 12.35
N CYS A 41 5.62 -3.37 11.83
CA CYS A 41 4.35 -2.74 12.23
C CYS A 41 3.17 -3.46 11.59
N PHE A 42 3.31 -3.89 10.34
CA PHE A 42 2.33 -4.66 9.60
C PHE A 42 3.00 -5.90 9.03
N ALA A 43 2.39 -7.05 9.20
CA ALA A 43 2.98 -8.32 8.80
C ALA A 43 1.95 -9.30 8.21
N ALA A 44 0.84 -8.79 7.66
CA ALA A 44 -0.20 -9.64 7.06
C ALA A 44 0.35 -10.52 5.93
N LEU A 45 1.43 -10.08 5.29
CA LEU A 45 2.13 -10.86 4.25
C LEU A 45 2.53 -12.25 4.74
N LEU A 46 2.90 -12.40 6.02
CA LEU A 46 3.40 -13.65 6.57
C LEU A 46 2.30 -14.64 6.97
N GLY A 47 1.04 -14.27 6.88
CA GLY A 47 -0.02 -15.17 7.30
C GLY A 47 -1.40 -14.64 6.95
N SER A 48 -1.95 -13.79 7.81
CA SER A 48 -3.31 -13.30 7.66
C SER A 48 -3.41 -11.84 8.09
N PRO A 49 -4.55 -11.18 7.82
CA PRO A 49 -4.77 -9.81 8.30
C PRO A 49 -4.63 -9.63 9.81
N LYS A 50 -4.71 -10.72 10.58
CA LYS A 50 -4.50 -10.68 12.04
C LYS A 50 -3.08 -10.24 12.41
N HIS A 51 -2.12 -10.41 11.52
CA HIS A 51 -0.74 -9.99 11.75
C HIS A 51 -0.52 -8.50 11.49
N GLY A 52 -1.59 -7.79 11.15
CA GLY A 52 -1.58 -6.35 10.96
C GLY A 52 -1.51 -5.93 9.51
N ARG A 53 -2.40 -5.01 9.13
CA ARG A 53 -2.40 -4.39 7.82
C ARG A 53 -3.07 -3.01 7.90
N TRP A 54 -2.81 -2.18 6.91
CA TRP A 54 -3.53 -0.93 6.72
C TRP A 54 -4.20 -0.96 5.35
N LEU A 55 -5.53 -1.01 5.34
CA LEU A 55 -6.32 -1.15 4.12
C LEU A 55 -7.13 0.11 3.85
N ILE A 56 -7.02 0.62 2.63
CA ILE A 56 -7.93 1.62 2.09
C ILE A 56 -8.43 1.10 0.75
N ALA A 57 -9.72 0.83 0.67
CA ALA A 57 -10.32 0.25 -0.53
C ALA A 57 -11.81 0.58 -0.58
N PRO A 58 -12.44 0.52 -1.78
CA PRO A 58 -13.89 0.66 -1.89
C PRO A 58 -14.61 -0.44 -1.12
N LEU A 59 -15.77 -0.09 -0.55
CA LEU A 59 -16.61 -1.06 0.14
C LEU A 59 -17.47 -1.85 -0.85
N GLY A 60 -17.48 -3.17 -0.65
CA GLY A 60 -18.47 -4.09 -1.15
C GLY A 60 -18.55 -4.37 -2.64
N ALA A 61 -18.23 -3.44 -3.48
CA ALA A 61 -18.37 -3.59 -4.92
C ALA A 61 -17.10 -4.15 -5.55
N GLU A 62 -17.28 -4.89 -6.65
CA GLU A 62 -16.13 -5.25 -7.47
C GLU A 62 -15.60 -4.00 -8.13
N ALA A 63 -14.31 -3.75 -7.93
CA ALA A 63 -13.64 -2.62 -8.52
C ALA A 63 -12.67 -3.08 -9.60
N ARG A 64 -12.62 -2.32 -10.70
CA ARG A 64 -11.53 -2.48 -11.66
C ARG A 64 -10.34 -1.74 -11.12
N ILE A 65 -9.24 -2.46 -10.91
CA ILE A 65 -8.05 -1.92 -10.25
C ILE A 65 -6.93 -1.81 -11.26
N THR A 66 -6.36 -0.62 -11.40
CA THR A 66 -5.14 -0.41 -12.18
C THR A 66 -4.14 0.34 -11.32
N ARG A 67 -2.85 0.00 -11.47
CA ARG A 67 -1.78 0.60 -10.70
C ARG A 67 -0.65 1.04 -11.58
N ARG A 68 0.04 2.10 -11.16
CA ARG A 68 1.28 2.53 -11.79
C ARG A 68 2.11 3.32 -10.80
N TYR A 69 3.41 3.39 -11.05
CA TYR A 69 4.25 4.38 -10.41
C TYR A 69 4.25 5.65 -11.26
N ARG A 70 4.30 6.81 -10.62
CA ARG A 70 4.61 8.04 -11.34
C ARG A 70 6.03 7.95 -11.88
N ALA A 71 6.26 8.52 -13.07
CA ALA A 71 7.53 8.41 -13.76
C ALA A 71 8.71 8.76 -12.84
N ASP A 72 9.71 7.88 -12.82
CA ASP A 72 10.97 8.04 -12.08
C ASP A 72 10.80 8.18 -10.55
N THR A 73 9.70 7.65 -10.01
CA THR A 73 9.43 7.74 -8.57
C THR A 73 8.94 6.40 -8.01
N LEU A 74 8.91 6.32 -6.66
CA LEU A 74 8.23 5.25 -5.94
C LEU A 74 6.87 5.72 -5.41
N ILE A 75 6.26 6.70 -6.04
CA ILE A 75 4.90 7.14 -5.75
C ILE A 75 3.95 6.21 -6.50
N LEU A 76 3.19 5.42 -5.75
CA LEU A 76 2.28 4.43 -6.28
C LEU A 76 0.87 5.00 -6.39
N GLU A 77 0.30 4.96 -7.58
CA GLU A 77 -1.09 5.30 -7.80
C GLU A 77 -1.90 4.03 -8.04
N THR A 78 -2.94 3.83 -7.25
CA THR A 78 -3.90 2.74 -7.41
C THR A 78 -5.26 3.33 -7.74
N ARG A 79 -5.78 2.99 -8.90
CA ARG A 79 -7.09 3.50 -9.36
C ARG A 79 -8.13 2.41 -9.19
N PHE A 80 -9.19 2.74 -8.47
CA PHE A 80 -10.35 1.88 -8.27
C PHE A 80 -11.51 2.46 -9.06
N GLU A 81 -12.04 1.68 -10.01
CA GLU A 81 -13.25 2.05 -10.76
C GLU A 81 -14.39 1.13 -10.36
N THR A 82 -15.48 1.72 -9.90
CA THR A 82 -16.73 1.03 -9.61
C THR A 82 -17.86 1.68 -10.39
N ASP A 83 -19.04 1.07 -10.34
CA ASP A 83 -20.23 1.66 -10.98
C ASP A 83 -20.62 3.00 -10.36
N ASP A 84 -20.22 3.23 -9.10
CA ASP A 84 -20.55 4.45 -8.37
C ASP A 84 -19.54 5.58 -8.60
N GLY A 85 -18.38 5.27 -9.14
CA GLY A 85 -17.38 6.29 -9.38
C GLY A 85 -15.96 5.75 -9.45
N VAL A 86 -15.02 6.69 -9.43
CA VAL A 86 -13.59 6.41 -9.52
C VAL A 86 -12.88 7.06 -8.35
N ALA A 87 -11.98 6.32 -7.72
CA ALA A 87 -11.10 6.85 -6.68
C ALA A 87 -9.65 6.48 -7.00
N THR A 88 -8.75 7.40 -6.74
CA THR A 88 -7.32 7.16 -6.89
C THR A 88 -6.66 7.24 -5.51
N LEU A 89 -6.01 6.15 -5.14
CA LEU A 89 -5.23 6.06 -3.90
C LEU A 89 -3.77 6.33 -4.24
N ILE A 90 -3.16 7.27 -3.54
CA ILE A 90 -1.77 7.64 -3.77
C ILE A 90 -0.97 7.28 -2.52
N ASP A 91 -0.04 6.36 -2.66
CA ASP A 91 0.81 5.87 -1.57
C ASP A 91 2.26 6.22 -1.84
N PHE A 92 2.93 6.80 -0.86
CA PHE A 92 4.35 7.10 -0.95
C PHE A 92 4.97 7.28 0.43
N MET A 93 6.29 7.16 0.49
CA MET A 93 7.07 7.50 1.67
C MET A 93 7.94 8.71 1.34
N PRO A 94 7.73 9.85 2.01
CA PRO A 94 8.59 11.01 1.80
C PRO A 94 9.99 10.72 2.34
N ARG A 95 10.99 11.33 1.72
CA ARG A 95 12.36 11.21 2.18
C ARG A 95 12.46 11.74 3.61
N ARG A 96 13.13 11.00 4.48
CA ARG A 96 13.25 11.38 5.89
C ARG A 96 14.17 12.55 6.09
N SER A 97 13.76 13.42 7.02
CA SER A 97 14.65 14.38 7.65
C SER A 97 14.61 14.13 9.16
N THR A 98 13.83 14.88 9.91
CA THR A 98 13.68 14.69 11.36
C THR A 98 12.42 13.93 11.72
N THR A 99 11.38 14.03 10.90
CA THR A 99 10.12 13.36 11.10
C THR A 99 9.70 12.74 9.78
N THR A 100 9.41 11.44 9.80
CA THR A 100 9.01 10.72 8.59
C THR A 100 7.77 9.88 8.87
N PHE A 101 6.84 9.89 7.92
CA PHE A 101 5.63 9.10 7.99
C PHE A 101 5.18 8.75 6.58
N ARG A 102 4.39 7.69 6.49
CA ARG A 102 3.73 7.34 5.24
C ARG A 102 2.62 8.35 4.98
N LEU A 103 2.57 8.87 3.76
CA LEU A 103 1.46 9.71 3.32
C LEU A 103 0.60 8.93 2.35
N THR A 104 -0.70 9.00 2.55
CA THR A 104 -1.69 8.40 1.68
C THR A 104 -2.75 9.45 1.38
N ALA A 105 -3.05 9.65 0.11
CA ALA A 105 -4.06 10.61 -0.31
C ALA A 105 -5.05 9.95 -1.26
N MET A 106 -6.30 10.37 -1.19
CA MET A 106 -7.35 9.91 -2.10
C MET A 106 -7.87 11.07 -2.92
N ALA A 107 -8.02 10.85 -4.22
CA ALA A 107 -8.56 11.82 -5.15
C ALA A 107 -9.60 11.15 -6.05
N PRO A 108 -10.66 11.89 -6.43
CA PRO A 108 -11.67 11.36 -7.34
C PRO A 108 -11.13 11.10 -8.74
#